data_8fc6ea5068b36ee919704b8fee6502aa
#
_entry.id   8fc6ea5068b36ee919704b8fee6502aa
#
_cell.length_a   1.000
_cell.length_b   1.000
_cell.length_c   1.000
_cell.angle_alpha   90.00
_cell.angle_beta   90.00
_cell.angle_gamma   90.00
#
_symmetry.space_group_name_H-M   'P 1'
#
loop_
_entity.id
_entity.type
_entity.pdbx_description
1 polymer ?
#
loop_
_entity_poly.entity_id
_entity_poly.type
_entity_poly.pdbx_seq_one_letter_code
_entity_poly.pdbx_strand_id
1 'polypeptide(L)'
;MKVFVSGVAGFLGSHLADAHSGRGDQVVGCDNMIGGDLQNLPEGIDFQEADCGDVDRMKQMLTGVDLVYHCAAIATEGLSVFSPAIIARHVYVNTAGLLAAAASTGVKRFVYCSSMARYGSGHPPFTEDQRADPEDPYGIAKYAGELLVANVADTHGMEYAIAVPHNIIGPRQKYDDPYRNVASIMINRMLQGKQPIIYGDGKQVRCFSFVQDCVDPLVRMGTEPGLSGEIINIGPDEEAVTINELARMLAELLSFDLHPIYVTARPKEVRDARCSADKARRLLSYKTSTSLKDGLRTMVDWIREHGPKPFEYHLPIEIDSPLVPKTWRDRLL
;
A
#
# COMPACT_ATOMS: atom_id res chain seq x y z
N MET A 1 -19.37 -11.40 -10.90
CA MET A 1 -19.15 -10.12 -11.61
C MET A 1 -17.81 -10.16 -12.31
N LYS A 2 -17.53 -9.18 -13.21
CA LYS A 2 -16.21 -9.02 -13.79
C LYS A 2 -15.46 -7.90 -13.04
N VAL A 3 -14.35 -8.23 -12.43
CA VAL A 3 -13.58 -7.35 -11.54
C VAL A 3 -12.22 -7.07 -12.16
N PHE A 4 -11.81 -5.80 -12.16
CA PHE A 4 -10.49 -5.39 -12.59
C PHE A 4 -9.66 -4.96 -11.38
N VAL A 5 -8.41 -5.45 -11.28
CA VAL A 5 -7.46 -5.06 -10.24
C VAL A 5 -6.20 -4.49 -10.89
N SER A 6 -5.92 -3.21 -10.67
CA SER A 6 -4.63 -2.63 -11.04
C SER A 6 -3.59 -2.90 -9.96
N GLY A 7 -2.35 -3.15 -10.37
CA GLY A 7 -1.31 -3.58 -9.42
C GLY A 7 -1.54 -5.02 -8.95
N VAL A 8 -2.09 -5.86 -9.81
CA VAL A 8 -2.53 -7.23 -9.47
C VAL A 8 -1.37 -8.18 -9.17
N ALA A 9 -0.18 -7.95 -9.70
CA ALA A 9 1.04 -8.68 -9.34
C ALA A 9 1.74 -8.10 -8.09
N GLY A 10 1.21 -7.02 -7.54
CA GLY A 10 1.68 -6.39 -6.30
C GLY A 10 1.13 -7.06 -5.05
N PHE A 11 1.54 -6.55 -3.89
CA PHE A 11 1.18 -7.07 -2.58
C PHE A 11 -0.35 -7.09 -2.35
N LEU A 12 -1.01 -5.93 -2.25
CA LEU A 12 -2.44 -5.86 -1.93
C LEU A 12 -3.32 -6.35 -3.08
N GLY A 13 -2.95 -6.01 -4.32
CA GLY A 13 -3.73 -6.38 -5.50
C GLY A 13 -3.85 -7.90 -5.70
N SER A 14 -2.79 -8.66 -5.43
CA SER A 14 -2.81 -10.12 -5.55
C SER A 14 -3.73 -10.78 -4.53
N HIS A 15 -3.79 -10.29 -3.30
CA HIS A 15 -4.71 -10.80 -2.28
C HIS A 15 -6.18 -10.46 -2.59
N LEU A 16 -6.45 -9.28 -3.16
CA LEU A 16 -7.79 -8.93 -3.63
C LEU A 16 -8.22 -9.81 -4.81
N ALA A 17 -7.30 -10.08 -5.73
CA ALA A 17 -7.56 -10.97 -6.86
C ALA A 17 -7.89 -12.40 -6.39
N ASP A 18 -7.14 -12.95 -5.41
CA ASP A 18 -7.47 -14.23 -4.76
C ASP A 18 -8.87 -14.21 -4.16
N ALA A 19 -9.21 -13.17 -3.39
CA ALA A 19 -10.49 -13.07 -2.72
C ALA A 19 -11.66 -13.07 -3.72
N HIS A 20 -11.54 -12.35 -4.83
CA HIS A 20 -12.56 -12.31 -5.87
C HIS A 20 -12.62 -13.62 -6.68
N SER A 21 -11.48 -14.22 -7.01
CA SER A 21 -11.43 -15.55 -7.65
C SER A 21 -12.10 -16.61 -6.79
N GLY A 22 -11.82 -16.61 -5.47
CA GLY A 22 -12.45 -17.52 -4.50
C GLY A 22 -13.97 -17.33 -4.36
N ARG A 23 -14.52 -16.18 -4.73
CA ARG A 23 -15.95 -15.88 -4.79
C ARG A 23 -16.59 -16.31 -6.11
N GLY A 24 -15.82 -16.77 -7.09
CA GLY A 24 -16.27 -17.10 -8.43
C GLY A 24 -16.44 -15.89 -9.36
N ASP A 25 -15.85 -14.74 -9.02
CA ASP A 25 -15.81 -13.58 -9.91
C ASP A 25 -14.77 -13.79 -11.04
N GLN A 26 -15.03 -13.21 -12.20
CA GLN A 26 -14.03 -13.15 -13.27
C GLN A 26 -13.05 -12.01 -12.96
N VAL A 27 -11.79 -12.36 -12.72
CA VAL A 27 -10.76 -11.36 -12.39
C VAL A 27 -9.88 -11.07 -13.61
N VAL A 28 -9.78 -9.79 -13.94
CA VAL A 28 -8.86 -9.23 -14.93
C VAL A 28 -7.90 -8.28 -14.19
N GLY A 29 -6.64 -8.22 -14.56
CA GLY A 29 -5.72 -7.33 -13.88
C GLY A 29 -4.54 -6.89 -14.72
N CYS A 30 -3.96 -5.74 -14.35
CA CYS A 30 -2.70 -5.27 -14.91
C CYS A 30 -1.68 -4.92 -13.83
N ASP A 31 -0.42 -4.97 -14.23
CA ASP A 31 0.72 -4.46 -13.47
C ASP A 31 1.79 -4.02 -14.47
N ASN A 32 2.56 -2.99 -14.16
CA ASN A 32 3.70 -2.57 -14.98
C ASN A 32 5.03 -3.17 -14.50
N MET A 33 4.96 -4.07 -13.55
CA MET A 33 6.04 -4.87 -12.97
C MET A 33 7.16 -4.07 -12.26
N ILE A 34 7.00 -2.76 -12.01
CA ILE A 34 7.99 -1.98 -11.25
C ILE A 34 8.11 -2.49 -9.81
N GLY A 35 7.01 -2.89 -9.20
CA GLY A 35 7.00 -3.43 -7.84
C GLY A 35 6.22 -4.73 -7.71
N GLY A 36 5.71 -5.27 -8.81
CA GLY A 36 5.02 -6.55 -8.91
C GLY A 36 5.96 -7.74 -9.03
N ASP A 37 5.43 -8.92 -8.72
CA ASP A 37 6.10 -10.21 -8.93
C ASP A 37 5.07 -11.17 -9.54
N LEU A 38 5.44 -11.82 -10.65
CA LEU A 38 4.56 -12.80 -11.33
C LEU A 38 4.18 -13.96 -10.42
N GLN A 39 5.01 -14.29 -9.43
CA GLN A 39 4.72 -15.34 -8.45
C GLN A 39 3.54 -14.99 -7.51
N ASN A 40 3.19 -13.70 -7.41
CA ASN A 40 2.03 -13.26 -6.64
C ASN A 40 0.70 -13.46 -7.34
N LEU A 41 0.72 -13.69 -8.67
CA LEU A 41 -0.50 -13.78 -9.46
C LEU A 41 -1.30 -15.05 -9.09
N PRO A 42 -2.60 -14.91 -8.76
CA PRO A 42 -3.47 -16.07 -8.61
C PRO A 42 -3.62 -16.86 -9.91
N GLU A 43 -3.86 -18.15 -9.77
CA GLU A 43 -4.16 -19.00 -10.95
C GLU A 43 -5.47 -18.57 -11.62
N GLY A 44 -5.48 -18.61 -12.96
CA GLY A 44 -6.69 -18.43 -13.76
C GLY A 44 -7.17 -16.99 -13.94
N ILE A 45 -6.41 -15.98 -13.50
CA ILE A 45 -6.75 -14.59 -13.80
C ILE A 45 -6.29 -14.18 -15.20
N ASP A 46 -7.02 -13.25 -15.82
CA ASP A 46 -6.62 -12.61 -17.08
C ASP A 46 -5.63 -11.46 -16.77
N PHE A 47 -4.33 -11.78 -16.79
CA PHE A 47 -3.25 -10.83 -16.50
C PHE A 47 -2.66 -10.23 -17.76
N GLN A 48 -2.43 -8.92 -17.74
CA GLN A 48 -1.68 -8.23 -18.78
C GLN A 48 -0.64 -7.27 -18.18
N GLU A 49 0.59 -7.33 -18.65
CA GLU A 49 1.58 -6.32 -18.33
C GLU A 49 1.22 -5.02 -19.05
N ALA A 50 0.83 -4.00 -18.27
CA ALA A 50 0.39 -2.71 -18.79
C ALA A 50 0.50 -1.61 -17.73
N ASP A 51 0.68 -0.37 -18.18
CA ASP A 51 0.66 0.83 -17.33
C ASP A 51 -0.75 1.44 -17.30
N CYS A 52 -1.24 1.78 -16.11
CA CYS A 52 -2.56 2.37 -15.91
C CYS A 52 -2.72 3.75 -16.58
N GLY A 53 -1.62 4.42 -16.92
CA GLY A 53 -1.61 5.68 -17.66
C GLY A 53 -1.90 5.54 -19.14
N ASP A 54 -1.84 4.32 -19.71
CA ASP A 54 -2.25 4.03 -21.09
C ASP A 54 -3.78 3.90 -21.17
N VAL A 55 -4.44 5.03 -21.42
CA VAL A 55 -5.90 5.14 -21.44
C VAL A 55 -6.53 4.19 -22.46
N ASP A 56 -5.96 4.06 -23.65
CA ASP A 56 -6.54 3.24 -24.71
C ASP A 56 -6.40 1.75 -24.40
N ARG A 57 -5.29 1.34 -23.83
CA ARG A 57 -5.10 -0.02 -23.31
C ARG A 57 -6.07 -0.32 -22.18
N MET A 58 -6.22 0.61 -21.23
CA MET A 58 -7.16 0.47 -20.10
C MET A 58 -8.60 0.37 -20.58
N LYS A 59 -9.03 1.14 -21.58
CA LYS A 59 -10.38 1.00 -22.18
C LYS A 59 -10.63 -0.41 -22.74
N GLN A 60 -9.64 -1.00 -23.42
CA GLN A 60 -9.75 -2.37 -23.93
C GLN A 60 -9.94 -3.37 -22.79
N MET A 61 -9.11 -3.28 -21.73
CA MET A 61 -9.14 -4.19 -20.59
C MET A 61 -10.41 -4.03 -19.74
N LEU A 62 -10.95 -2.82 -19.65
CA LEU A 62 -12.15 -2.52 -18.86
C LEU A 62 -13.46 -2.81 -19.57
N THR A 63 -13.44 -3.30 -20.80
CA THR A 63 -14.66 -3.67 -21.53
C THR A 63 -15.45 -4.74 -20.77
N GLY A 64 -16.68 -4.39 -20.37
CA GLY A 64 -17.58 -5.26 -19.62
C GLY A 64 -17.19 -5.48 -18.16
N VAL A 65 -16.26 -4.70 -17.60
CA VAL A 65 -15.88 -4.71 -16.18
C VAL A 65 -16.97 -4.00 -15.36
N ASP A 66 -17.39 -4.62 -14.26
CA ASP A 66 -18.37 -4.07 -13.34
C ASP A 66 -17.70 -3.21 -12.25
N LEU A 67 -16.54 -3.66 -11.75
CA LEU A 67 -15.87 -3.12 -10.55
C LEU A 67 -14.37 -2.99 -10.80
N VAL A 68 -13.80 -1.86 -10.43
CA VAL A 68 -12.35 -1.60 -10.44
C VAL A 68 -11.81 -1.43 -9.03
N TYR A 69 -10.73 -2.14 -8.70
CA TYR A 69 -9.85 -1.81 -7.56
C TYR A 69 -8.57 -1.20 -8.08
N HIS A 70 -8.32 0.03 -7.71
CA HIS A 70 -7.07 0.72 -8.07
C HIS A 70 -6.05 0.62 -6.92
N CYS A 71 -5.22 -0.44 -6.98
CA CYS A 71 -4.14 -0.71 -6.00
C CYS A 71 -2.76 -0.31 -6.51
N ALA A 72 -2.60 -0.10 -7.83
CA ALA A 72 -1.33 0.26 -8.44
C ALA A 72 -0.80 1.59 -7.89
N ALA A 73 0.39 1.57 -7.32
CA ALA A 73 1.11 2.76 -6.86
C ALA A 73 2.57 2.43 -6.55
N ILE A 74 3.47 3.40 -6.72
CA ILE A 74 4.79 3.38 -6.09
C ILE A 74 4.62 3.94 -4.67
N ALA A 75 4.40 3.03 -3.70
CA ALA A 75 4.09 3.38 -2.31
C ALA A 75 5.37 3.59 -1.48
N THR A 76 6.08 4.69 -1.73
CA THR A 76 7.38 5.00 -1.12
C THR A 76 7.40 6.45 -0.61
N GLU A 77 6.78 6.69 0.56
CA GLU A 77 6.70 8.02 1.20
C GLU A 77 8.10 8.66 1.33
N GLY A 78 9.05 7.95 1.95
CA GLY A 78 10.38 8.49 2.20
C GLY A 78 11.19 8.79 0.94
N LEU A 79 11.03 8.03 -0.14
CA LEU A 79 11.69 8.29 -1.42
C LEU A 79 11.00 9.44 -2.17
N SER A 80 9.72 9.64 -1.98
CA SER A 80 8.92 10.61 -2.74
C SER A 80 9.49 12.02 -2.70
N VAL A 81 10.08 12.44 -1.57
CA VAL A 81 10.69 13.77 -1.42
C VAL A 81 11.97 13.95 -2.26
N PHE A 82 12.55 12.84 -2.73
CA PHE A 82 13.74 12.85 -3.59
C PHE A 82 13.41 12.41 -5.03
N SER A 83 12.21 11.91 -5.28
CA SER A 83 11.80 11.41 -6.60
C SER A 83 10.34 11.78 -6.91
N PRO A 84 10.00 13.08 -6.87
CA PRO A 84 8.60 13.52 -6.98
C PRO A 84 7.99 13.27 -8.36
N ALA A 85 8.77 13.28 -9.45
CA ALA A 85 8.23 13.12 -10.80
C ALA A 85 7.77 11.69 -11.06
N ILE A 86 8.57 10.69 -10.67
CA ILE A 86 8.16 9.28 -10.79
C ILE A 86 6.93 8.99 -9.92
N ILE A 87 6.87 9.57 -8.72
CA ILE A 87 5.70 9.43 -7.85
C ILE A 87 4.45 10.07 -8.48
N ALA A 88 4.53 11.30 -8.95
CA ALA A 88 3.41 11.98 -9.60
C ALA A 88 2.89 11.16 -10.80
N ARG A 89 3.80 10.64 -11.61
CA ARG A 89 3.45 9.81 -12.78
C ARG A 89 2.73 8.53 -12.37
N HIS A 90 3.31 7.72 -11.48
CA HIS A 90 2.80 6.39 -11.16
C HIS A 90 1.70 6.37 -10.08
N VAL A 91 1.45 7.48 -9.40
CA VAL A 91 0.36 7.60 -8.44
C VAL A 91 -0.78 8.44 -9.01
N TYR A 92 -0.53 9.70 -9.44
CA TYR A 92 -1.59 10.60 -9.87
C TYR A 92 -1.97 10.42 -11.35
N VAL A 93 -0.99 10.46 -12.26
CA VAL A 93 -1.26 10.35 -13.72
C VAL A 93 -1.86 8.99 -14.05
N ASN A 94 -1.35 7.91 -13.45
CA ASN A 94 -1.90 6.56 -13.63
C ASN A 94 -3.32 6.45 -13.09
N THR A 95 -3.62 7.08 -11.93
CA THR A 95 -5.00 7.15 -11.42
C THR A 95 -5.91 7.88 -12.42
N ALA A 96 -5.46 9.00 -12.98
CA ALA A 96 -6.24 9.76 -13.96
C ALA A 96 -6.51 8.94 -15.24
N GLY A 97 -5.52 8.22 -15.74
CA GLY A 97 -5.65 7.38 -16.93
C GLY A 97 -6.65 6.24 -16.73
N LEU A 98 -6.50 5.48 -15.65
CA LEU A 98 -7.41 4.38 -15.33
C LEU A 98 -8.84 4.87 -15.08
N LEU A 99 -8.99 5.98 -14.36
CA LEU A 99 -10.30 6.56 -14.07
C LEU A 99 -11.02 7.05 -15.32
N ALA A 100 -10.30 7.71 -16.25
CA ALA A 100 -10.84 8.14 -17.53
C ALA A 100 -11.31 6.94 -18.38
N ALA A 101 -10.54 5.87 -18.40
CA ALA A 101 -10.93 4.63 -19.07
C ALA A 101 -12.15 3.99 -18.39
N ALA A 102 -12.21 3.93 -17.06
CA ALA A 102 -13.33 3.37 -16.31
C ALA A 102 -14.65 4.12 -16.58
N ALA A 103 -14.62 5.45 -16.51
CA ALA A 103 -15.78 6.28 -16.84
C ALA A 103 -16.23 6.09 -18.31
N SER A 104 -15.27 5.97 -19.24
CA SER A 104 -15.57 5.81 -20.68
C SER A 104 -16.18 4.45 -21.03
N THR A 105 -15.89 3.41 -20.25
CA THR A 105 -16.35 2.02 -20.53
C THR A 105 -17.57 1.61 -19.71
N GLY A 106 -18.10 2.50 -18.87
CA GLY A 106 -19.30 2.25 -18.09
C GLY A 106 -19.06 1.33 -16.88
N VAL A 107 -17.86 1.37 -16.29
CA VAL A 107 -17.60 0.73 -15.00
C VAL A 107 -18.60 1.26 -13.97
N LYS A 108 -19.20 0.35 -13.18
CA LYS A 108 -20.25 0.72 -12.23
C LYS A 108 -19.69 1.29 -10.94
N ARG A 109 -18.57 0.73 -10.46
CA ARG A 109 -17.94 1.15 -9.20
C ARG A 109 -16.42 1.16 -9.27
N PHE A 110 -15.82 2.17 -8.66
CA PHE A 110 -14.38 2.36 -8.59
C PHE A 110 -13.93 2.45 -7.12
N VAL A 111 -13.15 1.49 -6.64
CA VAL A 111 -12.55 1.52 -5.30
C VAL A 111 -11.11 1.99 -5.42
N TYR A 112 -10.83 3.14 -4.83
CA TYR A 112 -9.49 3.74 -4.83
C TYR A 112 -8.76 3.43 -3.52
N CYS A 113 -7.59 2.80 -3.62
CA CYS A 113 -6.68 2.62 -2.49
C CYS A 113 -5.83 3.88 -2.31
N SER A 114 -6.27 4.76 -1.43
CA SER A 114 -5.53 5.93 -0.97
C SER A 114 -4.44 5.54 0.04
N SER A 115 -4.07 6.42 0.94
CA SER A 115 -3.07 6.18 1.99
C SER A 115 -3.31 7.08 3.19
N MET A 116 -2.94 6.59 4.37
CA MET A 116 -2.88 7.43 5.57
C MET A 116 -1.91 8.63 5.45
N ALA A 117 -0.99 8.62 4.49
CA ALA A 117 -0.12 9.75 4.19
C ALA A 117 -0.90 11.03 3.83
N ARG A 118 -2.21 10.92 3.52
CA ARG A 118 -3.12 12.07 3.34
C ARG A 118 -3.22 12.97 4.56
N TYR A 119 -3.03 12.42 5.77
CA TYR A 119 -3.23 13.14 7.03
C TYR A 119 -2.01 13.95 7.48
N GLY A 120 -0.81 13.62 6.96
CA GLY A 120 0.44 14.29 7.37
C GLY A 120 0.71 14.15 8.86
N SER A 121 1.10 15.25 9.50
CA SER A 121 1.38 15.34 10.95
C SER A 121 0.18 15.85 11.77
N GLY A 122 -1.04 15.59 11.35
CA GLY A 122 -2.25 15.98 12.07
C GLY A 122 -2.33 15.42 13.49
N HIS A 123 -3.54 15.34 14.05
CA HIS A 123 -3.75 14.85 15.43
C HIS A 123 -4.18 13.39 15.43
N PRO A 124 -3.27 12.43 15.71
CA PRO A 124 -3.63 11.03 15.81
C PRO A 124 -4.46 10.72 17.08
N PRO A 125 -5.36 9.72 17.09
CA PRO A 125 -5.66 8.87 15.93
C PRO A 125 -6.41 9.64 14.85
N PHE A 126 -5.99 9.43 13.58
CA PHE A 126 -6.63 10.10 12.44
C PHE A 126 -8.01 9.53 12.17
N THR A 127 -8.98 10.43 11.97
CA THR A 127 -10.35 10.09 11.55
C THR A 127 -10.61 10.64 10.15
N GLU A 128 -11.58 10.08 9.43
CA GLU A 128 -11.83 10.40 8.03
C GLU A 128 -12.39 11.82 7.81
N ASP A 129 -12.96 12.44 8.84
CA ASP A 129 -13.45 13.82 8.87
C ASP A 129 -12.35 14.88 9.12
N GLN A 130 -11.16 14.44 9.54
CA GLN A 130 -10.03 15.35 9.66
C GLN A 130 -9.59 15.85 8.28
N ARG A 131 -9.23 17.13 8.23
CA ARG A 131 -8.67 17.73 7.04
C ARG A 131 -7.41 16.99 6.61
N ALA A 132 -7.35 16.63 5.34
CA ALA A 132 -6.12 16.12 4.75
C ALA A 132 -5.07 17.23 4.66
N ASP A 133 -3.85 16.94 5.12
CA ASP A 133 -2.71 17.87 5.11
C ASP A 133 -1.40 17.12 4.82
N PRO A 134 -1.28 16.50 3.62
CA PRO A 134 -0.14 15.65 3.29
C PRO A 134 1.17 16.44 3.26
N GLU A 135 2.24 15.86 3.81
CA GLU A 135 3.54 16.52 3.95
C GLU A 135 4.59 16.05 2.94
N ASP A 136 4.32 15.01 2.17
CA ASP A 136 5.25 14.47 1.18
C ASP A 136 4.58 14.29 -0.19
N PRO A 137 5.35 14.23 -1.29
CA PRO A 137 4.79 14.10 -2.65
C PRO A 137 3.91 12.88 -2.87
N TYR A 138 4.16 11.76 -2.16
CA TYR A 138 3.30 10.59 -2.25
C TYR A 138 1.93 10.84 -1.62
N GLY A 139 1.88 11.39 -0.41
CA GLY A 139 0.63 11.76 0.26
C GLY A 139 -0.15 12.80 -0.54
N ILE A 140 0.54 13.81 -1.10
CA ILE A 140 -0.06 14.82 -1.99
C ILE A 140 -0.70 14.14 -3.21
N ALA A 141 0.02 13.25 -3.89
CA ALA A 141 -0.48 12.56 -5.08
C ALA A 141 -1.67 11.64 -4.75
N LYS A 142 -1.65 10.94 -3.61
CA LYS A 142 -2.75 10.10 -3.14
C LYS A 142 -3.99 10.94 -2.84
N TYR A 143 -3.84 12.04 -2.12
CA TYR A 143 -4.97 12.92 -1.80
C TYR A 143 -5.53 13.61 -3.06
N ALA A 144 -4.68 14.07 -3.97
CA ALA A 144 -5.13 14.58 -5.27
C ALA A 144 -5.92 13.52 -6.07
N GLY A 145 -5.51 12.26 -5.99
CA GLY A 145 -6.24 11.11 -6.56
C GLY A 145 -7.64 10.94 -5.96
N GLU A 146 -7.81 11.11 -4.64
CA GLU A 146 -9.13 11.06 -3.99
C GLU A 146 -10.08 12.11 -4.56
N LEU A 147 -9.60 13.37 -4.65
CA LEU A 147 -10.38 14.48 -5.20
C LEU A 147 -10.74 14.25 -6.67
N LEU A 148 -9.83 13.69 -7.44
CA LEU A 148 -10.06 13.38 -8.85
C LEU A 148 -11.11 12.26 -8.99
N VAL A 149 -11.00 11.19 -8.20
CA VAL A 149 -11.96 10.07 -8.22
C VAL A 149 -13.36 10.56 -7.89
N ALA A 150 -13.51 11.33 -6.81
CA ALA A 150 -14.81 11.88 -6.43
C ALA A 150 -15.40 12.75 -7.55
N ASN A 151 -14.63 13.70 -8.07
CA ASN A 151 -15.09 14.62 -9.11
C ASN A 151 -15.54 13.91 -10.40
N VAL A 152 -14.73 12.99 -10.90
CA VAL A 152 -15.03 12.26 -12.15
C VAL A 152 -16.19 11.28 -11.94
N ALA A 153 -16.21 10.56 -10.82
CA ALA A 153 -17.28 9.61 -10.52
C ALA A 153 -18.65 10.32 -10.39
N ASP A 154 -18.72 11.41 -9.63
CA ASP A 154 -19.94 12.22 -9.49
C ASP A 154 -20.40 12.80 -10.84
N THR A 155 -19.47 13.28 -11.67
CA THR A 155 -19.78 13.87 -12.97
C THR A 155 -20.35 12.83 -13.95
N HIS A 156 -19.85 11.60 -13.92
CA HIS A 156 -20.19 10.56 -14.88
C HIS A 156 -21.17 9.49 -14.33
N GLY A 157 -21.67 9.65 -13.10
CA GLY A 157 -22.64 8.75 -12.49
C GLY A 157 -22.05 7.37 -12.14
N MET A 158 -20.75 7.30 -11.85
CA MET A 158 -20.06 6.08 -11.40
C MET A 158 -20.02 6.07 -9.85
N GLU A 159 -20.34 4.94 -9.24
CA GLU A 159 -20.14 4.79 -7.80
C GLU A 159 -18.64 4.73 -7.46
N TYR A 160 -18.25 5.26 -6.31
CA TYR A 160 -16.87 5.16 -5.85
C TYR A 160 -16.76 4.97 -4.34
N ALA A 161 -15.67 4.38 -3.89
CA ALA A 161 -15.29 4.34 -2.48
C ALA A 161 -13.78 4.54 -2.35
N ILE A 162 -13.36 5.19 -1.28
CA ILE A 162 -11.95 5.50 -1.02
C ILE A 162 -11.51 4.75 0.24
N ALA A 163 -10.67 3.74 0.05
CA ALA A 163 -10.02 3.05 1.14
C ALA A 163 -8.74 3.79 1.56
N VAL A 164 -8.53 3.95 2.85
CA VAL A 164 -7.32 4.56 3.42
C VAL A 164 -6.60 3.51 4.28
N PRO A 165 -5.92 2.55 3.65
CA PRO A 165 -5.17 1.54 4.38
C PRO A 165 -3.92 2.14 5.03
N HIS A 166 -3.49 1.53 6.15
CA HIS A 166 -2.29 1.97 6.83
C HIS A 166 -1.35 0.81 7.18
N ASN A 167 -0.07 1.00 6.89
CA ASN A 167 1.05 0.11 7.24
C ASN A 167 0.75 -1.38 7.05
N ILE A 168 0.22 -1.77 5.87
CA ILE A 168 -0.11 -3.18 5.60
C ILE A 168 1.17 -4.02 5.58
N ILE A 169 1.13 -5.18 6.23
CA ILE A 169 2.18 -6.20 6.27
C ILE A 169 1.62 -7.57 5.91
N GLY A 170 2.46 -8.46 5.41
CA GLY A 170 2.06 -9.85 5.14
C GLY A 170 2.85 -10.52 4.03
N PRO A 171 2.50 -11.77 3.68
CA PRO A 171 3.05 -12.50 2.54
C PRO A 171 2.90 -11.73 1.22
N ARG A 172 3.78 -12.00 0.26
CA ARG A 172 3.84 -11.33 -1.05
C ARG A 172 4.28 -9.85 -1.02
N GLN A 173 4.58 -9.29 0.15
CA GLN A 173 5.17 -7.96 0.23
C GLN A 173 6.62 -8.00 -0.27
N LYS A 174 6.98 -7.11 -1.21
CA LYS A 174 8.36 -7.02 -1.74
C LYS A 174 9.31 -6.64 -0.59
N TYR A 175 10.22 -7.54 -0.24
CA TYR A 175 11.10 -7.41 0.92
C TYR A 175 12.54 -7.09 0.57
N ASP A 176 12.87 -7.08 -0.70
CA ASP A 176 14.17 -6.67 -1.28
C ASP A 176 14.17 -5.21 -1.78
N ASP A 177 13.09 -4.46 -1.54
CA ASP A 177 12.96 -3.04 -1.89
C ASP A 177 13.46 -2.16 -0.72
N PRO A 178 14.53 -1.36 -0.91
CA PRO A 178 15.11 -0.54 0.15
C PRO A 178 14.25 0.67 0.56
N TYR A 179 13.20 0.95 -0.20
CA TYR A 179 12.34 2.13 -0.02
C TYR A 179 11.00 1.82 0.63
N ARG A 180 10.67 0.53 0.76
CA ARG A 180 9.36 0.06 1.23
C ARG A 180 9.29 -0.15 2.75
N ASN A 181 8.31 -0.90 3.17
CA ASN A 181 7.89 -1.16 4.54
C ASN A 181 9.04 -1.61 5.45
N VAL A 182 9.15 -0.97 6.59
CA VAL A 182 10.23 -1.21 7.57
C VAL A 182 10.27 -2.66 8.07
N ALA A 183 9.11 -3.33 8.24
CA ALA A 183 9.07 -4.72 8.70
C ALA A 183 9.74 -5.68 7.70
N SER A 184 9.40 -5.57 6.41
CA SER A 184 10.01 -6.40 5.36
C SER A 184 11.52 -6.21 5.25
N ILE A 185 11.98 -4.95 5.32
CA ILE A 185 13.40 -4.61 5.28
C ILE A 185 14.14 -5.22 6.49
N MET A 186 13.58 -5.08 7.72
CA MET A 186 14.20 -5.62 8.92
C MET A 186 14.28 -7.14 8.88
N ILE A 187 13.21 -7.83 8.47
CA ILE A 187 13.20 -9.28 8.34
C ILE A 187 14.26 -9.75 7.35
N ASN A 188 14.30 -9.15 6.16
CA ASN A 188 15.26 -9.51 5.12
C ASN A 188 16.72 -9.31 5.58
N ARG A 189 17.00 -8.20 6.28
CA ARG A 189 18.33 -7.94 6.84
C ARG A 189 18.73 -8.95 7.91
N MET A 190 17.84 -9.22 8.87
CA MET A 190 18.11 -10.16 9.95
C MET A 190 18.32 -11.58 9.41
N LEU A 191 17.56 -12.01 8.40
CA LEU A 191 17.76 -13.30 7.73
C LEU A 191 19.11 -13.38 6.97
N GLN A 192 19.67 -12.23 6.55
CA GLN A 192 21.02 -12.14 6.00
C GLN A 192 22.11 -12.05 7.10
N GLY A 193 21.76 -12.14 8.38
CA GLY A 193 22.71 -11.96 9.49
C GLY A 193 23.14 -10.50 9.71
N LYS A 194 22.44 -9.53 9.11
CA LYS A 194 22.75 -8.10 9.21
C LYS A 194 21.84 -7.41 10.24
N GLN A 195 22.39 -6.48 11.02
CA GLN A 195 21.62 -5.68 11.97
C GLN A 195 20.62 -4.76 11.26
N PRO A 196 19.39 -4.58 11.78
CA PRO A 196 18.42 -3.65 11.21
C PRO A 196 18.91 -2.21 11.33
N ILE A 197 18.56 -1.39 10.33
CA ILE A 197 18.84 0.05 10.33
C ILE A 197 17.58 0.78 10.77
N ILE A 198 17.72 1.68 11.73
CA ILE A 198 16.65 2.52 12.28
C ILE A 198 16.97 3.99 12.01
N TYR A 199 16.05 4.68 11.33
CA TYR A 199 16.17 6.11 11.10
C TYR A 199 15.69 6.89 12.33
N GLY A 200 16.48 7.88 12.77
CA GLY A 200 16.20 8.66 13.99
C GLY A 200 16.40 7.85 15.26
N ASP A 201 15.51 8.06 16.24
CA ASP A 201 15.58 7.44 17.58
C ASP A 201 14.74 6.15 17.72
N GLY A 202 14.04 5.76 16.65
CA GLY A 202 13.17 4.58 16.62
C GLY A 202 11.90 4.68 17.46
N LYS A 203 11.53 5.89 17.92
CA LYS A 203 10.31 6.14 18.71
C LYS A 203 9.10 6.53 17.84
N GLN A 204 9.22 6.45 16.51
CA GLN A 204 8.09 6.63 15.62
C GLN A 204 7.07 5.51 15.88
N VAL A 205 5.80 5.89 16.02
CA VAL A 205 4.69 4.98 16.37
C VAL A 205 3.91 4.60 15.12
N ARG A 206 3.60 3.31 14.97
CA ARG A 206 2.80 2.75 13.88
C ARG A 206 1.81 1.71 14.40
N CYS A 207 0.63 1.66 13.80
CA CYS A 207 -0.20 0.46 13.80
C CYS A 207 0.03 -0.28 12.50
N PHE A 208 0.24 -1.58 12.56
CA PHE A 208 0.44 -2.43 11.38
C PHE A 208 -0.81 -3.25 11.12
N SER A 209 -1.25 -3.26 9.86
CA SER A 209 -2.41 -4.01 9.40
C SER A 209 -1.97 -5.30 8.76
N PHE A 210 -2.43 -6.45 9.23
CA PHE A 210 -2.19 -7.68 8.50
C PHE A 210 -3.06 -7.73 7.23
N VAL A 211 -2.49 -8.15 6.12
CA VAL A 211 -3.14 -8.00 4.79
C VAL A 211 -4.51 -8.68 4.72
N GLN A 212 -4.69 -9.83 5.36
CA GLN A 212 -5.98 -10.53 5.35
C GLN A 212 -7.08 -9.72 6.06
N ASP A 213 -6.74 -8.97 7.10
CA ASP A 213 -7.68 -8.08 7.78
C ASP A 213 -8.05 -6.84 6.94
N CYS A 214 -7.28 -6.54 5.88
CA CYS A 214 -7.58 -5.46 4.95
C CYS A 214 -8.40 -5.91 3.74
N VAL A 215 -8.30 -7.18 3.33
CA VAL A 215 -8.92 -7.69 2.11
C VAL A 215 -10.45 -7.71 2.23
N ASP A 216 -11.02 -8.28 3.32
CA ASP A 216 -12.47 -8.36 3.48
C ASP A 216 -13.17 -6.99 3.44
N PRO A 217 -12.72 -5.96 4.21
CA PRO A 217 -13.32 -4.64 4.11
C PRO A 217 -13.20 -4.01 2.70
N LEU A 218 -12.11 -4.25 1.98
CA LEU A 218 -11.96 -3.77 0.61
C LEU A 218 -12.95 -4.46 -0.34
N VAL A 219 -13.14 -5.78 -0.21
CA VAL A 219 -14.14 -6.52 -0.99
C VAL A 219 -15.54 -5.96 -0.69
N ARG A 220 -15.88 -5.71 0.57
CA ARG A 220 -17.17 -5.08 0.96
C ARG A 220 -17.35 -3.70 0.36
N MET A 221 -16.31 -2.85 0.37
CA MET A 221 -16.36 -1.53 -0.28
C MET A 221 -16.67 -1.61 -1.78
N GLY A 222 -16.23 -2.67 -2.44
CA GLY A 222 -16.54 -2.92 -3.86
C GLY A 222 -17.91 -3.53 -4.10
N THR A 223 -18.45 -4.31 -3.18
CA THR A 223 -19.61 -5.18 -3.44
C THR A 223 -20.88 -4.82 -2.67
N GLU A 224 -20.77 -4.17 -1.50
CA GLU A 224 -21.94 -3.81 -0.71
C GLU A 224 -22.56 -2.48 -1.16
N PRO A 225 -23.90 -2.37 -1.15
CA PRO A 225 -24.58 -1.13 -1.48
C PRO A 225 -24.41 -0.08 -0.36
N GLY A 226 -24.64 1.19 -0.70
CA GLY A 226 -24.69 2.29 0.27
C GLY A 226 -23.31 2.79 0.72
N LEU A 227 -22.22 2.38 0.07
CA LEU A 227 -20.86 2.80 0.38
C LEU A 227 -20.28 3.78 -0.67
N SER A 228 -21.09 4.21 -1.64
CA SER A 228 -20.65 5.21 -2.62
C SER A 228 -20.39 6.56 -1.94
N GLY A 229 -19.25 7.17 -2.27
CA GLY A 229 -18.79 8.43 -1.67
C GLY A 229 -18.08 8.28 -0.32
N GLU A 230 -18.00 7.07 0.23
CA GLU A 230 -17.37 6.85 1.54
C GLU A 230 -15.85 6.82 1.46
N ILE A 231 -15.22 7.53 2.40
CA ILE A 231 -13.78 7.43 2.69
C ILE A 231 -13.67 6.65 3.99
N ILE A 232 -12.89 5.55 4.02
CA ILE A 232 -12.83 4.66 5.17
C ILE A 232 -11.39 4.26 5.46
N ASN A 233 -10.93 4.52 6.70
CA ASN A 233 -9.65 4.02 7.20
C ASN A 233 -9.71 2.49 7.35
N ILE A 234 -8.71 1.79 6.82
CA ILE A 234 -8.65 0.32 6.86
C ILE A 234 -7.39 -0.12 7.61
N GLY A 235 -7.60 -0.73 8.75
CA GLY A 235 -6.55 -1.29 9.61
C GLY A 235 -6.89 -1.15 11.10
N PRO A 236 -6.09 -1.79 11.98
CA PRO A 236 -6.31 -1.77 13.42
C PRO A 236 -5.92 -0.42 14.04
N ASP A 237 -6.47 -0.14 15.21
CA ASP A 237 -6.08 0.98 16.07
C ASP A 237 -5.67 0.54 17.49
N GLU A 238 -5.66 -0.78 17.75
CA GLU A 238 -5.43 -1.35 19.08
C GLU A 238 -3.93 -1.55 19.40
N GLU A 239 -3.13 -2.08 18.45
CA GLU A 239 -1.73 -2.47 18.69
C GLU A 239 -0.76 -1.46 18.06
N ALA A 240 -0.56 -0.32 18.71
CA ALA A 240 0.43 0.66 18.30
C ALA A 240 1.81 0.31 18.88
N VAL A 241 2.83 0.26 18.02
CA VAL A 241 4.20 -0.04 18.42
C VAL A 241 5.18 0.99 17.87
N THR A 242 6.27 1.21 18.60
CA THR A 242 7.43 1.97 18.10
C THR A 242 8.26 1.11 17.14
N ILE A 243 9.07 1.76 16.29
CA ILE A 243 10.00 1.04 15.42
C ILE A 243 11.02 0.21 16.22
N ASN A 244 11.40 0.69 17.42
CA ASN A 244 12.26 -0.08 18.35
C ASN A 244 11.56 -1.35 18.86
N GLU A 245 10.27 -1.27 19.18
CA GLU A 245 9.48 -2.44 19.61
C GLU A 245 9.29 -3.42 18.47
N LEU A 246 8.99 -2.94 17.27
CA LEU A 246 8.93 -3.78 16.07
C LEU A 246 10.24 -4.55 15.86
N ALA A 247 11.40 -3.87 15.96
CA ALA A 247 12.70 -4.52 15.80
C ALA A 247 12.92 -5.63 16.85
N ARG A 248 12.52 -5.40 18.12
CA ARG A 248 12.58 -6.42 19.18
C ARG A 248 11.66 -7.61 18.91
N MET A 249 10.40 -7.36 18.51
CA MET A 249 9.46 -8.44 18.16
C MET A 249 9.98 -9.31 17.03
N LEU A 250 10.57 -8.70 16.00
CA LEU A 250 11.16 -9.43 14.88
C LEU A 250 12.41 -10.23 15.29
N ALA A 251 13.27 -9.65 16.13
CA ALA A 251 14.45 -10.33 16.65
C ALA A 251 14.06 -11.56 17.50
N GLU A 252 13.03 -11.45 18.34
CA GLU A 252 12.48 -12.58 19.08
C GLU A 252 11.98 -13.69 18.16
N LEU A 253 11.19 -13.35 17.13
CA LEU A 253 10.67 -14.33 16.15
C LEU A 253 11.77 -15.02 15.35
N LEU A 254 12.88 -14.33 15.10
CA LEU A 254 14.02 -14.82 14.34
C LEU A 254 15.12 -15.44 15.21
N SER A 255 15.01 -15.35 16.54
CA SER A 255 16.08 -15.70 17.50
C SER A 255 17.39 -14.97 17.15
N PHE A 256 17.28 -13.67 16.83
CA PHE A 256 18.37 -12.83 16.34
C PHE A 256 18.95 -11.95 17.48
N ASP A 257 20.28 -11.90 17.59
CA ASP A 257 20.98 -11.04 18.54
C ASP A 257 20.94 -9.58 18.05
N LEU A 258 20.10 -8.76 18.70
CA LEU A 258 19.67 -7.45 18.20
C LEU A 258 20.56 -6.31 18.70
N HIS A 259 21.27 -5.66 17.79
CA HIS A 259 22.06 -4.44 17.99
C HIS A 259 21.79 -3.43 16.87
N PRO A 260 20.63 -2.72 16.85
CA PRO A 260 20.21 -1.87 15.76
C PRO A 260 21.22 -0.77 15.41
N ILE A 261 21.39 -0.49 14.13
CA ILE A 261 22.19 0.61 13.63
C ILE A 261 21.31 1.85 13.50
N TYR A 262 21.53 2.85 14.33
CA TYR A 262 20.80 4.11 14.24
C TYR A 262 21.47 5.07 13.27
N VAL A 263 20.68 5.67 12.38
CA VAL A 263 21.13 6.65 11.38
C VAL A 263 20.29 7.91 11.45
N THR A 264 20.72 8.98 10.78
CA THR A 264 19.98 10.25 10.74
C THR A 264 18.52 10.03 10.30
N ALA A 265 17.59 10.71 10.98
CA ALA A 265 16.16 10.69 10.64
C ALA A 265 15.92 11.13 9.21
N ARG A 266 14.93 10.55 8.57
CA ARG A 266 14.49 10.94 7.22
C ARG A 266 13.70 12.25 7.29
N PRO A 267 13.82 13.13 6.29
CA PRO A 267 12.98 14.31 6.21
C PRO A 267 11.51 13.91 6.05
N LYS A 268 10.61 14.73 6.61
CA LYS A 268 9.15 14.55 6.49
C LYS A 268 8.59 13.22 7.02
N GLU A 269 9.30 12.53 7.89
CA GLU A 269 8.80 11.31 8.51
C GLU A 269 7.79 11.63 9.63
N VAL A 270 6.55 11.17 9.46
CA VAL A 270 5.48 11.34 10.45
C VAL A 270 5.82 10.55 11.72
N ARG A 271 5.76 11.22 12.88
CA ARG A 271 6.19 10.63 14.16
C ARG A 271 5.16 9.67 14.75
N ASP A 272 3.88 10.02 14.68
CA ASP A 272 2.77 9.17 15.15
C ASP A 272 1.75 9.00 14.04
N ALA A 273 1.64 7.78 13.53
CA ALA A 273 0.83 7.45 12.39
C ALA A 273 -0.17 6.34 12.77
N ARG A 274 -1.24 6.76 13.48
CA ARG A 274 -2.36 5.90 13.91
C ARG A 274 -3.66 6.43 13.36
N CYS A 275 -4.50 5.55 12.81
CA CYS A 275 -5.85 5.88 12.33
C CYS A 275 -6.90 5.24 13.24
N SER A 276 -8.07 5.87 13.39
CA SER A 276 -9.24 5.22 14.00
C SER A 276 -9.87 4.23 13.01
N ALA A 277 -10.28 3.07 13.51
CA ALA A 277 -11.04 2.06 12.77
C ALA A 277 -12.56 2.12 13.01
N ASP A 278 -13.07 3.13 13.74
CA ASP A 278 -14.47 3.20 14.14
C ASP A 278 -15.44 3.23 12.96
N LYS A 279 -15.09 3.95 11.90
CA LYS A 279 -15.92 4.01 10.69
C LYS A 279 -15.96 2.66 9.97
N ALA A 280 -14.82 1.98 9.86
CA ALA A 280 -14.73 0.64 9.29
C ALA A 280 -15.53 -0.38 10.12
N ARG A 281 -15.47 -0.31 11.45
CA ARG A 281 -16.31 -1.14 12.35
C ARG A 281 -17.80 -0.93 12.10
N ARG A 282 -18.22 0.32 12.00
CA ARG A 282 -19.64 0.67 11.81
C ARG A 282 -20.16 0.30 10.43
N LEU A 283 -19.42 0.59 9.36
CA LEU A 283 -19.90 0.44 7.99
C LEU A 283 -19.55 -0.92 7.36
N LEU A 284 -18.42 -1.50 7.75
CA LEU A 284 -17.88 -2.72 7.12
C LEU A 284 -17.81 -3.90 8.10
N SER A 285 -18.32 -3.75 9.34
CA SER A 285 -18.17 -4.76 10.39
C SER A 285 -16.71 -5.21 10.59
N TYR A 286 -15.77 -4.28 10.38
CA TYR A 286 -14.34 -4.53 10.51
C TYR A 286 -13.99 -5.08 11.88
N LYS A 287 -13.11 -6.06 11.90
CA LYS A 287 -12.51 -6.62 13.11
C LYS A 287 -11.06 -6.96 12.82
N THR A 288 -10.17 -6.60 13.73
CA THR A 288 -8.80 -7.11 13.74
C THR A 288 -8.87 -8.59 14.16
N SER A 289 -8.53 -9.49 13.26
CA SER A 289 -8.55 -10.95 13.51
C SER A 289 -7.16 -11.52 13.76
N THR A 290 -6.12 -10.80 13.34
CA THR A 290 -4.73 -11.24 13.43
C THR A 290 -3.95 -10.30 14.33
N SER A 291 -3.38 -10.81 15.43
CA SER A 291 -2.48 -10.02 16.28
C SER A 291 -1.24 -9.56 15.48
N LEU A 292 -0.65 -8.43 15.86
CA LEU A 292 0.59 -7.97 15.21
C LEU A 292 1.67 -9.06 15.23
N LYS A 293 1.83 -9.76 16.35
CA LYS A 293 2.84 -10.82 16.50
C LYS A 293 2.60 -11.99 15.54
N ASP A 294 1.36 -12.40 15.34
CA ASP A 294 1.02 -13.52 14.43
C ASP A 294 1.15 -13.09 12.97
N GLY A 295 0.76 -11.86 12.63
CA GLY A 295 0.99 -11.29 11.30
C GLY A 295 2.48 -11.19 10.94
N LEU A 296 3.30 -10.73 11.88
CA LEU A 296 4.76 -10.68 11.71
C LEU A 296 5.36 -12.09 11.58
N ARG A 297 4.89 -13.07 12.37
CA ARG A 297 5.33 -14.47 12.25
C ARG A 297 5.03 -15.02 10.87
N THR A 298 3.80 -14.85 10.39
CA THR A 298 3.40 -15.29 9.05
C THR A 298 4.28 -14.66 7.96
N MET A 299 4.59 -13.38 8.09
CA MET A 299 5.49 -12.68 7.17
C MET A 299 6.93 -13.18 7.24
N VAL A 300 7.45 -13.43 8.45
CA VAL A 300 8.79 -14.01 8.67
C VAL A 300 8.89 -15.39 8.03
N ASP A 301 7.89 -16.25 8.26
CA ASP A 301 7.89 -17.62 7.73
C ASP A 301 7.82 -17.61 6.20
N TRP A 302 7.00 -16.74 5.61
CA TRP A 302 6.92 -16.56 4.16
C TRP A 302 8.25 -16.08 3.56
N ILE A 303 8.90 -15.05 4.14
CA ILE A 303 10.20 -14.57 3.65
C ILE A 303 11.30 -15.63 3.83
N ARG A 304 11.26 -16.40 4.92
CA ARG A 304 12.22 -17.49 5.15
C ARG A 304 12.07 -18.60 4.11
N GLU A 305 10.87 -18.96 3.72
CA GLU A 305 10.58 -19.94 2.67
C GLU A 305 11.11 -19.49 1.30
N HIS A 306 10.96 -18.20 0.96
CA HIS A 306 11.44 -17.64 -0.31
C HIS A 306 12.93 -17.27 -0.29
N GLY A 307 13.56 -17.31 0.88
CA GLY A 307 14.95 -16.95 1.12
C GLY A 307 15.22 -15.45 1.16
N PRO A 308 16.25 -15.03 1.90
CA PRO A 308 16.67 -13.62 1.91
C PRO A 308 17.23 -13.21 0.54
N LYS A 309 16.95 -11.96 0.11
CA LYS A 309 17.40 -11.42 -1.19
C LYS A 309 18.26 -10.18 -1.00
N PRO A 310 19.27 -9.93 -1.85
CA PRO A 310 19.95 -8.64 -1.90
C PRO A 310 18.93 -7.52 -2.18
N PHE A 311 19.17 -6.32 -1.62
CA PHE A 311 18.31 -5.19 -1.91
C PHE A 311 18.51 -4.66 -3.34
N GLU A 312 17.40 -4.44 -4.03
CA GLU A 312 17.36 -3.94 -5.39
C GLU A 312 16.97 -2.46 -5.42
N TYR A 313 17.92 -1.59 -5.79
CA TYR A 313 17.71 -0.13 -5.89
C TYR A 313 17.14 0.22 -7.27
N HIS A 314 15.93 -0.21 -7.55
CA HIS A 314 15.28 -0.14 -8.87
C HIS A 314 14.61 1.21 -9.17
N LEU A 315 14.41 2.07 -8.16
CA LEU A 315 13.83 3.40 -8.34
C LEU A 315 14.95 4.47 -8.37
N PRO A 316 14.88 5.45 -9.27
CA PRO A 316 15.84 6.53 -9.33
C PRO A 316 15.71 7.51 -8.17
N ILE A 317 16.82 8.14 -7.79
CA ILE A 317 16.84 9.35 -6.97
C ILE A 317 16.94 10.53 -7.95
N GLU A 318 15.86 11.29 -8.12
CA GLU A 318 15.79 12.39 -9.09
C GLU A 318 16.44 13.68 -8.53
N ILE A 319 16.37 13.87 -7.22
CA ILE A 319 16.96 15.02 -6.52
C ILE A 319 18.11 14.53 -5.67
N ASP A 320 19.34 14.59 -6.22
CA ASP A 320 20.54 14.30 -5.43
C ASP A 320 20.91 15.52 -4.57
N SER A 321 20.65 15.37 -3.26
CA SER A 321 20.93 16.40 -2.27
C SER A 321 21.58 15.81 -1.02
N PRO A 322 22.23 16.61 -0.18
CA PRO A 322 22.81 16.14 1.09
C PRO A 322 21.80 15.50 2.05
N LEU A 323 20.50 15.74 1.83
CA LEU A 323 19.40 15.18 2.65
C LEU A 323 19.06 13.72 2.28
N VAL A 324 19.52 13.23 1.11
CA VAL A 324 19.32 11.83 0.72
C VAL A 324 20.01 10.93 1.75
N PRO A 325 19.27 9.96 2.36
CA PRO A 325 19.87 9.03 3.30
C PRO A 325 21.10 8.32 2.70
N LYS A 326 22.20 8.28 3.46
CA LYS A 326 23.41 7.57 3.03
C LYS A 326 23.14 6.09 2.69
N THR A 327 22.20 5.47 3.41
CA THR A 327 21.76 4.08 3.17
C THR A 327 21.22 3.86 1.76
N TRP A 328 20.67 4.88 1.13
CA TRP A 328 20.18 4.82 -0.25
C TRP A 328 21.24 5.26 -1.24
N ARG A 329 21.94 6.39 -0.96
CA ARG A 329 22.99 6.91 -1.84
C ARG A 329 24.13 5.90 -2.00
N ASP A 330 24.59 5.32 -0.89
CA ASP A 330 25.75 4.42 -0.84
C ASP A 330 25.33 2.94 -0.91
N ARG A 331 24.03 2.65 -1.09
CA ARG A 331 23.45 1.30 -1.18
C ARG A 331 23.85 0.38 -0.03
N LEU A 332 23.65 0.84 1.21
CA LEU A 332 24.11 0.17 2.43
C LEU A 332 23.10 -0.81 3.08
N LEU A 333 21.94 -1.06 2.47
CA LEU A 333 20.96 -2.03 2.98
C LEU A 333 21.34 -3.47 2.61
#